data_4c3ad3a930fece75a8b5ef13654cc2d8
#
_entry.id   4c3ad3a930fece75a8b5ef13654cc2d8
#
_cell.length_a   1.000
_cell.length_b   1.000
_cell.length_c   1.000
_cell.angle_alpha   90.00
_cell.angle_beta   90.00
_cell.angle_gamma   90.00
#
_symmetry.space_group_name_H-M   'P 1'
#
loop_
_entity.id
_entity.type
_entity.pdbx_description
1 polymer ?
#
loop_
_entity_poly.entity_id
_entity_poly.type
_entity_poly.pdbx_seq_one_letter_code
_entity_poly.pdbx_strand_id
1 'polypeptide(L)'
;MLNVKMIYKVWYRNFIVWTKYIKPSLVANLGEPLLYLLLMGYGMGKLVPEINGIKYIDFLAPGLILSSAMYAASFEATISSYTRMITQKTYDAIMVTPVNLSEIVSGEILWSTTKGLISSVFFVAIMAMFGLVHSWLFIVSIVAVIMDGLFFAALSMVFVGFSHSYEFFNYFFTLILTPFFLFSGIFFPIDTLPEWIRHIALYMPLTPMVDLARMSNNGIMDYNALVLSIIMGLLSIPMGIISYKLIKKRLIK
;
A
#
# COMPACT_ATOMS: atom_id res chain seq x y z
N MET A 1 -19.67 -17.83 -8.94
CA MET A 1 -18.56 -18.20 -8.03
C MET A 1 -17.28 -17.64 -8.60
N LEU A 2 -16.41 -17.08 -7.75
CA LEU A 2 -15.07 -16.62 -8.17
C LEU A 2 -14.19 -17.85 -8.46
N ASN A 3 -13.58 -17.87 -9.65
CA ASN A 3 -12.66 -18.95 -10.02
C ASN A 3 -11.20 -18.50 -9.77
N VAL A 4 -10.58 -19.04 -8.72
CA VAL A 4 -9.21 -18.70 -8.30
C VAL A 4 -8.20 -18.86 -9.44
N LYS A 5 -8.38 -19.88 -10.30
CA LYS A 5 -7.50 -20.11 -11.46
C LYS A 5 -7.57 -18.96 -12.48
N MET A 6 -8.75 -18.33 -12.65
CA MET A 6 -8.90 -17.19 -13.55
C MET A 6 -8.33 -15.92 -12.93
N ILE A 7 -8.51 -15.71 -11.62
CA ILE A 7 -7.87 -14.61 -10.88
C ILE A 7 -6.34 -14.71 -11.02
N TYR A 8 -5.77 -15.91 -10.82
CA TYR A 8 -4.33 -16.12 -11.01
C TYR A 8 -3.86 -15.81 -12.43
N LYS A 9 -4.62 -16.14 -13.48
CA LYS A 9 -4.25 -15.80 -14.86
C LYS A 9 -4.18 -14.30 -15.10
N VAL A 10 -5.10 -13.52 -14.53
CA VAL A 10 -5.09 -12.06 -14.61
C VAL A 10 -3.86 -11.50 -13.89
N TRP A 11 -3.62 -11.95 -12.65
CA TRP A 11 -2.44 -11.61 -11.87
C TRP A 11 -1.14 -11.93 -12.64
N TYR A 12 -1.01 -13.14 -13.16
CA TYR A 12 0.17 -13.62 -13.87
C TYR A 12 0.45 -12.83 -15.15
N ARG A 13 -0.60 -12.48 -15.91
CA ARG A 13 -0.48 -11.59 -17.05
C ARG A 13 0.15 -10.25 -16.66
N ASN A 14 -0.34 -9.63 -15.61
CA ASN A 14 0.17 -8.35 -15.13
C ASN A 14 1.63 -8.48 -14.63
N PHE A 15 1.95 -9.58 -13.97
CA PHE A 15 3.32 -9.91 -13.57
C PHE A 15 4.27 -10.00 -14.78
N ILE A 16 3.93 -10.75 -15.83
CA ILE A 16 4.76 -10.85 -17.05
C ILE A 16 4.96 -9.48 -17.71
N VAL A 17 3.91 -8.67 -17.79
CA VAL A 17 4.02 -7.32 -18.37
C VAL A 17 5.00 -6.48 -17.54
N TRP A 18 4.88 -6.52 -16.22
CA TRP A 18 5.73 -5.76 -15.31
C TRP A 18 7.21 -6.17 -15.38
N THR A 19 7.54 -7.45 -15.58
CA THR A 19 8.94 -7.89 -15.68
C THR A 19 9.72 -7.20 -16.80
N LYS A 20 9.02 -6.67 -17.83
CA LYS A 20 9.63 -5.89 -18.90
C LYS A 20 10.01 -4.45 -18.48
N TYR A 21 9.42 -3.95 -17.38
CA TYR A 21 9.56 -2.58 -16.87
C TYR A 21 10.03 -2.53 -15.42
N ILE A 22 10.69 -3.59 -14.94
CA ILE A 22 11.06 -3.72 -13.50
C ILE A 22 11.94 -2.56 -13.03
N LYS A 23 12.97 -2.19 -13.79
CA LYS A 23 13.91 -1.13 -13.40
C LYS A 23 13.25 0.24 -13.21
N PRO A 24 12.55 0.82 -14.21
CA PRO A 24 11.87 2.10 -14.02
C PRO A 24 10.77 2.04 -12.96
N SER A 25 10.08 0.91 -12.82
CA SER A 25 9.05 0.73 -11.79
C SER A 25 9.62 0.78 -10.37
N LEU A 26 10.78 0.15 -10.13
CA LEU A 26 11.43 0.17 -8.82
C LEU A 26 11.94 1.56 -8.46
N VAL A 27 12.61 2.24 -9.39
CA VAL A 27 13.10 3.61 -9.16
C VAL A 27 11.97 4.56 -8.82
N ALA A 28 10.84 4.48 -9.53
CA ALA A 28 9.68 5.32 -9.27
C ALA A 28 9.06 5.07 -7.88
N ASN A 29 8.96 3.80 -7.46
CA ASN A 29 8.30 3.45 -6.20
C ASN A 29 9.20 3.64 -4.96
N LEU A 30 10.52 3.55 -5.12
CA LEU A 30 11.48 3.66 -4.01
C LEU A 30 12.02 5.08 -3.83
N GLY A 31 11.94 5.91 -4.87
CA GLY A 31 12.55 7.24 -4.86
C GLY A 31 12.04 8.12 -3.72
N GLU A 32 10.74 8.24 -3.58
CA GLU A 32 10.13 9.08 -2.55
C GLU A 32 10.39 8.57 -1.11
N PRO A 33 10.12 7.29 -0.75
CA PRO A 33 10.43 6.79 0.59
C PRO A 33 11.91 6.86 0.94
N LEU A 34 12.80 6.66 -0.04
CA LEU A 34 14.25 6.79 0.17
C LEU A 34 14.65 8.24 0.46
N LEU A 35 14.09 9.20 -0.27
CA LEU A 35 14.31 10.62 -0.01
C LEU A 35 13.82 11.00 1.39
N TYR A 36 12.65 10.53 1.82
CA TYR A 36 12.17 10.74 3.18
C TYR A 36 13.11 10.11 4.21
N LEU A 37 13.58 8.88 4.00
CA LEU A 37 14.53 8.23 4.90
C LEU A 37 15.82 9.05 5.06
N LEU A 38 16.37 9.53 3.95
CA LEU A 38 17.64 10.28 3.97
C LEU A 38 17.43 11.70 4.54
N LEU A 39 16.46 12.45 4.01
CA LEU A 39 16.28 13.85 4.39
C LEU A 39 15.70 13.99 5.79
N MET A 40 14.68 13.23 6.13
CA MET A 40 14.08 13.29 7.45
C MET A 40 14.90 12.50 8.47
N GLY A 41 15.35 11.28 8.13
CA GLY A 41 16.15 10.46 9.04
C GLY A 41 17.44 11.12 9.50
N TYR A 42 18.21 11.68 8.55
CA TYR A 42 19.46 12.38 8.89
C TYR A 42 19.27 13.87 9.15
N GLY A 43 18.35 14.54 8.46
CA GLY A 43 18.08 15.98 8.62
C GLY A 43 17.38 16.26 9.94
N MET A 44 16.18 15.73 10.13
CA MET A 44 15.42 15.88 11.37
C MET A 44 16.07 15.14 12.54
N GLY A 45 16.74 14.00 12.30
CA GLY A 45 17.47 13.26 13.33
C GLY A 45 18.60 14.05 14.00
N LYS A 46 19.11 15.13 13.39
CA LYS A 46 20.03 16.07 14.05
C LYS A 46 19.33 17.02 15.02
N LEU A 47 18.06 17.36 14.74
CA LEU A 47 17.26 18.28 15.56
C LEU A 47 16.52 17.51 16.66
N VAL A 48 16.04 16.32 16.33
CA VAL A 48 15.32 15.41 17.24
C VAL A 48 16.07 14.08 17.22
N PRO A 49 17.12 13.92 18.03
CA PRO A 49 18.00 12.74 17.95
C PRO A 49 17.27 11.45 18.33
N GLU A 50 16.36 11.51 19.30
CA GLU A 50 15.64 10.35 19.84
C GLU A 50 14.16 10.64 20.08
N ILE A 51 13.34 9.62 19.85
CA ILE A 51 11.92 9.57 20.20
C ILE A 51 11.72 8.33 21.09
N ASN A 52 11.29 8.52 22.34
CA ASN A 52 11.07 7.44 23.31
C ASN A 52 12.31 6.53 23.48
N GLY A 53 13.53 7.10 23.45
CA GLY A 53 14.78 6.35 23.58
C GLY A 53 15.22 5.60 22.31
N ILE A 54 14.56 5.82 21.19
CA ILE A 54 14.90 5.23 19.88
C ILE A 54 15.40 6.36 18.97
N LYS A 55 16.48 6.14 18.23
CA LYS A 55 16.95 7.12 17.23
C LYS A 55 15.86 7.44 16.23
N TYR A 56 15.74 8.70 15.84
CA TYR A 56 14.67 9.14 14.92
C TYR A 56 14.63 8.34 13.62
N ILE A 57 15.78 7.97 13.06
CA ILE A 57 15.85 7.17 11.83
C ILE A 57 15.30 5.74 12.03
N ASP A 58 15.53 5.14 13.19
CA ASP A 58 15.03 3.80 13.55
C ASP A 58 13.52 3.83 13.82
N PHE A 59 13.01 4.95 14.32
CA PHE A 59 11.59 5.19 14.48
C PHE A 59 10.89 5.37 13.13
N LEU A 60 11.49 6.11 12.19
CA LEU A 60 10.94 6.48 10.89
C LEU A 60 10.92 5.31 9.90
N ALA A 61 12.02 4.55 9.82
CA ALA A 61 12.27 3.59 8.75
C ALA A 61 11.20 2.49 8.62
N PRO A 62 10.70 1.83 9.71
CA PRO A 62 9.64 0.83 9.59
C PRO A 62 8.32 1.39 9.04
N GLY A 63 7.98 2.64 9.38
CA GLY A 63 6.81 3.32 8.84
C GLY A 63 6.91 3.61 7.34
N LEU A 64 8.10 3.92 6.84
CA LEU A 64 8.32 4.17 5.41
C LEU A 64 8.17 2.92 4.55
N ILE A 65 8.33 1.71 5.10
CA ILE A 65 8.03 0.46 4.37
C ILE A 65 6.55 0.41 4.02
N LEU A 66 5.68 0.75 4.97
CA LEU A 66 4.23 0.74 4.77
C LEU A 66 3.82 1.83 3.78
N SER A 67 4.41 3.02 3.85
CA SER A 67 4.15 4.07 2.85
C SER A 67 4.57 3.63 1.44
N SER A 68 5.72 2.94 1.31
CA SER A 68 6.18 2.39 0.03
C SER A 68 5.18 1.37 -0.54
N ALA A 69 4.63 0.48 0.32
CA ALA A 69 3.59 -0.48 -0.08
C ALA A 69 2.31 0.23 -0.50
N MET A 70 1.82 1.15 0.33
CA MET A 70 0.62 1.95 0.10
C MET A 70 0.66 2.67 -1.25
N TYR A 71 1.71 3.45 -1.51
CA TYR A 71 1.83 4.21 -2.76
C TYR A 71 2.00 3.30 -3.96
N ALA A 72 2.84 2.25 -3.89
CA ALA A 72 3.05 1.32 -4.99
C ALA A 72 1.77 0.54 -5.34
N ALA A 73 1.03 0.05 -4.34
CA ALA A 73 -0.24 -0.63 -4.53
C ALA A 73 -1.31 0.32 -5.09
N SER A 74 -1.41 1.53 -4.53
CA SER A 74 -2.41 2.51 -4.95
C SER A 74 -2.17 3.02 -6.36
N PHE A 75 -0.92 3.30 -6.74
CA PHE A 75 -0.58 3.75 -8.08
C PHE A 75 -0.89 2.68 -9.13
N GLU A 76 -0.54 1.42 -8.84
CA GLU A 76 -0.84 0.30 -9.72
C GLU A 76 -2.35 0.08 -9.84
N ALA A 77 -3.08 0.10 -8.73
CA ALA A 77 -4.53 -0.11 -8.71
C ALA A 77 -5.32 1.06 -9.32
N THR A 78 -4.80 2.30 -9.32
CA THR A 78 -5.45 3.45 -9.96
C THR A 78 -5.00 3.62 -11.41
N ILE A 79 -3.87 4.27 -11.63
CA ILE A 79 -3.45 4.73 -12.96
C ILE A 79 -3.22 3.55 -13.90
N SER A 80 -2.54 2.49 -13.46
CA SER A 80 -2.25 1.34 -14.32
C SER A 80 -3.52 0.56 -14.65
N SER A 81 -4.40 0.29 -13.67
CA SER A 81 -5.67 -0.41 -13.89
C SER A 81 -6.64 0.42 -14.76
N TYR A 82 -6.72 1.73 -14.52
CA TYR A 82 -7.53 2.62 -15.34
C TYR A 82 -7.04 2.65 -16.79
N THR A 83 -5.72 2.72 -17.01
CA THR A 83 -5.11 2.64 -18.34
C THR A 83 -5.46 1.33 -19.04
N ARG A 84 -5.37 0.19 -18.34
CA ARG A 84 -5.77 -1.12 -18.88
C ARG A 84 -7.26 -1.17 -19.22
N MET A 85 -8.09 -0.57 -18.38
CA MET A 85 -9.54 -0.57 -18.54
C MET A 85 -9.99 0.33 -19.70
N ILE A 86 -9.56 1.60 -19.72
CA ILE A 86 -10.11 2.62 -20.62
C ILE A 86 -9.28 2.81 -21.88
N THR A 87 -7.96 2.99 -21.74
CA THR A 87 -7.09 3.35 -22.87
C THR A 87 -6.71 2.13 -23.69
N GLN A 88 -6.27 1.06 -23.04
CA GLN A 88 -5.83 -0.17 -23.72
C GLN A 88 -6.97 -1.12 -24.04
N LYS A 89 -8.18 -0.92 -23.50
CA LYS A 89 -9.33 -1.83 -23.67
C LYS A 89 -9.02 -3.29 -23.28
N THR A 90 -8.06 -3.48 -22.37
CA THR A 90 -7.61 -4.81 -21.96
C THR A 90 -8.71 -5.59 -21.25
N TYR A 91 -9.55 -4.92 -20.45
CA TYR A 91 -10.67 -5.57 -19.77
C TYR A 91 -11.68 -6.13 -20.77
N ASP A 92 -11.99 -5.36 -21.84
CA ASP A 92 -12.89 -5.82 -22.91
C ASP A 92 -12.32 -7.06 -23.61
N ALA A 93 -11.01 -7.04 -23.92
CA ALA A 93 -10.34 -8.18 -24.54
C ALA A 93 -10.30 -9.43 -23.63
N ILE A 94 -10.18 -9.26 -22.32
CA ILE A 94 -10.21 -10.39 -21.37
C ILE A 94 -11.65 -10.93 -21.25
N MET A 95 -12.67 -10.08 -21.25
CA MET A 95 -14.07 -10.48 -21.09
C MET A 95 -14.62 -11.28 -22.28
N VAL A 96 -13.98 -11.31 -23.45
CA VAL A 96 -14.32 -12.26 -24.53
C VAL A 96 -13.78 -13.68 -24.28
N THR A 97 -12.97 -13.86 -23.24
CA THR A 97 -12.52 -15.18 -22.75
C THR A 97 -13.44 -15.65 -21.61
N PRO A 98 -13.30 -16.88 -21.08
CA PRO A 98 -14.09 -17.35 -19.93
C PRO A 98 -13.81 -16.64 -18.59
N VAL A 99 -13.13 -15.50 -18.59
CA VAL A 99 -12.80 -14.70 -17.38
C VAL A 99 -13.88 -13.66 -17.13
N ASN A 100 -14.44 -13.66 -15.93
CA ASN A 100 -15.46 -12.71 -15.52
C ASN A 100 -14.86 -11.39 -15.02
N LEU A 101 -15.62 -10.31 -15.09
CA LEU A 101 -15.20 -9.00 -14.58
C LEU A 101 -14.82 -9.04 -13.09
N SER A 102 -15.49 -9.84 -12.26
CA SER A 102 -15.15 -10.02 -10.84
C SER A 102 -13.75 -10.63 -10.65
N GLU A 103 -13.36 -11.54 -11.54
CA GLU A 103 -12.04 -12.17 -11.54
C GLU A 103 -10.95 -11.19 -12.02
N ILE A 104 -11.30 -10.30 -12.97
CA ILE A 104 -10.41 -9.21 -13.39
C ILE A 104 -10.14 -8.28 -12.22
N VAL A 105 -11.18 -7.76 -11.57
CA VAL A 105 -11.04 -6.83 -10.42
C VAL A 105 -10.25 -7.46 -9.28
N SER A 106 -10.54 -8.72 -8.93
CA SER A 106 -9.78 -9.44 -7.89
C SER A 106 -8.31 -9.66 -8.28
N GLY A 107 -8.06 -9.99 -9.54
CA GLY A 107 -6.69 -10.16 -10.06
C GLY A 107 -5.89 -8.86 -10.07
N GLU A 108 -6.54 -7.73 -10.36
CA GLU A 108 -5.93 -6.39 -10.28
C GLU A 108 -5.58 -6.01 -8.84
N ILE A 109 -6.48 -6.26 -7.87
CA ILE A 109 -6.21 -6.02 -6.44
C ILE A 109 -5.03 -6.86 -5.97
N LEU A 110 -5.01 -8.16 -6.27
CA LEU A 110 -3.90 -9.02 -5.89
C LEU A 110 -2.59 -8.63 -6.56
N TRP A 111 -2.62 -8.22 -7.82
CA TRP A 111 -1.43 -7.73 -8.51
C TRP A 111 -0.90 -6.45 -7.87
N SER A 112 -1.76 -5.48 -7.58
CA SER A 112 -1.39 -4.23 -6.95
C SER A 112 -0.81 -4.44 -5.54
N THR A 113 -1.40 -5.37 -4.76
CA THR A 113 -0.84 -5.82 -3.47
C THR A 113 0.55 -6.41 -3.64
N THR A 114 0.75 -7.25 -4.66
CA THR A 114 2.06 -7.84 -4.97
C THR A 114 3.10 -6.76 -5.31
N LYS A 115 2.70 -5.71 -6.04
CA LYS A 115 3.56 -4.56 -6.33
C LYS A 115 3.97 -3.82 -5.06
N GLY A 116 3.03 -3.61 -4.13
CA GLY A 116 3.32 -3.04 -2.82
C GLY A 116 4.32 -3.89 -2.05
N LEU A 117 4.11 -5.22 -2.01
CA LEU A 117 5.02 -6.16 -1.36
C LEU A 117 6.42 -6.13 -1.99
N ILE A 118 6.52 -6.14 -3.31
CA ILE A 118 7.82 -6.05 -4.01
C ILE A 118 8.53 -4.75 -3.63
N SER A 119 7.84 -3.60 -3.67
CA SER A 119 8.41 -2.31 -3.29
C SER A 119 8.93 -2.33 -1.85
N SER A 120 8.14 -2.86 -0.92
CA SER A 120 8.53 -3.01 0.49
C SER A 120 9.74 -3.91 0.69
N VAL A 121 9.83 -5.05 -0.01
CA VAL A 121 10.99 -5.95 0.07
C VAL A 121 12.27 -5.24 -0.37
N PHE A 122 12.22 -4.47 -1.45
CA PHE A 122 13.38 -3.68 -1.87
C PHE A 122 13.73 -2.59 -0.86
N PHE A 123 12.74 -1.94 -0.25
CA PHE A 123 12.98 -0.94 0.78
C PHE A 123 13.59 -1.56 2.05
N VAL A 124 13.12 -2.76 2.46
CA VAL A 124 13.73 -3.54 3.57
C VAL A 124 15.19 -3.88 3.26
N ALA A 125 15.52 -4.24 2.01
CA ALA A 125 16.91 -4.47 1.61
C ALA A 125 17.77 -3.22 1.80
N ILE A 126 17.24 -2.03 1.44
CA ILE A 126 17.91 -0.75 1.69
C ILE A 126 18.07 -0.51 3.19
N MET A 127 17.03 -0.71 4.00
CA MET A 127 17.11 -0.58 5.46
C MET A 127 18.18 -1.49 6.05
N ALA A 128 18.26 -2.75 5.59
CA ALA A 128 19.29 -3.70 6.04
C ALA A 128 20.71 -3.22 5.69
N MET A 129 20.91 -2.60 4.51
CA MET A 129 22.21 -2.00 4.13
C MET A 129 22.60 -0.84 5.04
N PHE A 130 21.64 -0.09 5.57
CA PHE A 130 21.86 0.99 6.55
C PHE A 130 21.92 0.51 8.00
N GLY A 131 21.77 -0.81 8.26
CA GLY A 131 21.77 -1.38 9.60
C GLY A 131 20.54 -1.03 10.46
N LEU A 132 19.40 -0.72 9.81
CA LEU A 132 18.15 -0.29 10.46
C LEU A 132 17.18 -1.46 10.75
N VAL A 133 17.58 -2.70 10.46
CA VAL A 133 16.83 -3.92 10.82
C VAL A 133 17.46 -4.50 12.08
N HIS A 134 16.75 -4.42 13.21
CA HIS A 134 17.30 -4.75 14.52
C HIS A 134 16.86 -6.12 15.05
N SER A 135 15.77 -6.67 14.54
CA SER A 135 15.22 -7.94 15.04
C SER A 135 14.77 -8.87 13.92
N TRP A 136 14.93 -10.17 14.13
CA TRP A 136 14.36 -11.19 13.24
C TRP A 136 12.82 -11.18 13.26
N LEU A 137 12.19 -10.72 14.35
CA LEU A 137 10.74 -10.55 14.44
C LEU A 137 10.19 -9.56 13.41
N PHE A 138 11.06 -8.75 12.82
CA PHE A 138 10.68 -7.84 11.74
C PHE A 138 10.03 -8.56 10.54
N ILE A 139 10.24 -9.87 10.39
CA ILE A 139 9.54 -10.69 9.37
C ILE A 139 8.00 -10.63 9.54
N VAL A 140 7.50 -10.36 10.74
CA VAL A 140 6.05 -10.21 11.00
C VAL A 140 5.48 -8.97 10.29
N SER A 141 6.31 -7.96 10.00
CA SER A 141 5.89 -6.79 9.21
C SER A 141 5.40 -7.16 7.80
N ILE A 142 5.76 -8.33 7.27
CA ILE A 142 5.22 -8.85 6.01
C ILE A 142 3.69 -8.95 6.07
N VAL A 143 3.12 -9.32 7.21
CA VAL A 143 1.66 -9.37 7.39
C VAL A 143 1.08 -7.96 7.27
N ALA A 144 1.68 -6.97 7.94
CA ALA A 144 1.26 -5.57 7.81
C ALA A 144 1.32 -5.09 6.36
N VAL A 145 2.41 -5.36 5.65
CA VAL A 145 2.59 -4.97 4.24
C VAL A 145 1.55 -5.61 3.32
N ILE A 146 1.22 -6.88 3.53
CA ILE A 146 0.19 -7.57 2.73
C ILE A 146 -1.18 -6.96 3.00
N MET A 147 -1.53 -6.72 4.28
CA MET A 147 -2.82 -6.13 4.66
C MET A 147 -2.94 -4.68 4.17
N ASP A 148 -1.87 -3.91 4.23
CA ASP A 148 -1.75 -2.56 3.67
C ASP A 148 -2.00 -2.57 2.16
N GLY A 149 -1.27 -3.40 1.43
CA GLY A 149 -1.43 -3.55 -0.02
C GLY A 149 -2.85 -3.96 -0.42
N LEU A 150 -3.47 -4.91 0.30
CA LEU A 150 -4.86 -5.33 0.04
C LEU A 150 -5.85 -4.19 0.27
N PHE A 151 -5.72 -3.49 1.41
CA PHE A 151 -6.62 -2.39 1.76
C PHE A 151 -6.52 -1.26 0.72
N PHE A 152 -5.33 -0.75 0.48
CA PHE A 152 -5.15 0.40 -0.41
C PHE A 152 -5.36 0.05 -1.89
N ALA A 153 -5.04 -1.15 -2.34
CA ALA A 153 -5.39 -1.60 -3.68
C ALA A 153 -6.92 -1.67 -3.88
N ALA A 154 -7.65 -2.24 -2.92
CA ALA A 154 -9.10 -2.34 -3.00
C ALA A 154 -9.77 -0.96 -2.93
N LEU A 155 -9.32 -0.09 -2.02
CA LEU A 155 -9.77 1.30 -1.94
C LEU A 155 -9.53 2.04 -3.26
N SER A 156 -8.33 1.93 -3.82
CA SER A 156 -7.96 2.52 -5.11
C SER A 156 -8.87 2.05 -6.24
N MET A 157 -9.20 0.76 -6.29
CA MET A 157 -10.12 0.21 -7.28
C MET A 157 -11.55 0.75 -7.16
N VAL A 158 -11.99 1.13 -5.95
CA VAL A 158 -13.28 1.85 -5.79
C VAL A 158 -13.21 3.20 -6.50
N PHE A 159 -12.10 3.95 -6.33
CA PHE A 159 -11.89 5.23 -7.01
C PHE A 159 -11.77 5.08 -8.52
N VAL A 160 -11.21 3.99 -9.04
CA VAL A 160 -11.24 3.66 -10.48
C VAL A 160 -12.67 3.54 -11.00
N GLY A 161 -13.55 2.93 -10.22
CA GLY A 161 -14.98 2.81 -10.59
C GLY A 161 -15.69 4.16 -10.72
N PHE A 162 -15.32 5.16 -9.90
CA PHE A 162 -15.87 6.52 -9.94
C PHE A 162 -15.18 7.44 -10.96
N SER A 163 -13.91 7.17 -11.27
CA SER A 163 -13.06 8.06 -12.06
C SER A 163 -13.54 8.20 -13.51
N HIS A 164 -13.60 9.43 -14.00
CA HIS A 164 -13.90 9.74 -15.40
C HIS A 164 -12.66 10.18 -16.20
N SER A 165 -11.58 10.56 -15.48
CA SER A 165 -10.32 11.02 -16.08
C SER A 165 -9.13 10.67 -15.19
N TYR A 166 -7.91 10.76 -15.76
CA TYR A 166 -6.68 10.62 -14.96
C TYR A 166 -6.53 11.70 -13.89
N GLU A 167 -7.01 12.90 -14.13
CA GLU A 167 -6.94 14.03 -13.19
C GLU A 167 -7.67 13.73 -11.88
N PHE A 168 -8.72 12.91 -11.93
CA PHE A 168 -9.47 12.50 -10.75
C PHE A 168 -8.58 11.78 -9.71
N PHE A 169 -7.55 11.08 -10.15
CA PHE A 169 -6.63 10.39 -9.23
C PHE A 169 -5.76 11.35 -8.45
N ASN A 170 -5.52 12.58 -8.92
CA ASN A 170 -4.80 13.60 -8.14
C ASN A 170 -5.56 13.93 -6.85
N TYR A 171 -6.89 14.00 -6.90
CA TYR A 171 -7.71 14.17 -5.68
C TYR A 171 -7.57 12.98 -4.73
N PHE A 172 -7.57 11.75 -5.26
CA PHE A 172 -7.37 10.55 -4.45
C PHE A 172 -6.00 10.55 -3.76
N PHE A 173 -4.92 10.83 -4.49
CA PHE A 173 -3.57 10.88 -3.92
C PHE A 173 -3.44 12.00 -2.88
N THR A 174 -3.95 13.20 -3.19
CA THR A 174 -3.75 14.36 -2.32
C THR A 174 -4.70 14.37 -1.12
N LEU A 175 -5.98 14.05 -1.31
CA LEU A 175 -6.99 14.18 -0.25
C LEU A 175 -7.20 12.91 0.57
N ILE A 176 -6.78 11.76 0.07
CA ILE A 176 -6.95 10.49 0.76
C ILE A 176 -5.60 9.90 1.18
N LEU A 177 -4.69 9.63 0.25
CA LEU A 177 -3.43 8.95 0.58
C LEU A 177 -2.49 9.84 1.39
N THR A 178 -2.35 11.13 1.04
CA THR A 178 -1.46 12.02 1.79
C THR A 178 -1.86 12.16 3.26
N PRO A 179 -3.15 12.35 3.65
CA PRO A 179 -3.53 12.30 5.05
C PRO A 179 -3.23 10.97 5.74
N PHE A 180 -3.46 9.82 5.08
CA PHE A 180 -3.06 8.53 5.65
C PHE A 180 -1.56 8.47 5.91
N PHE A 181 -0.75 8.92 4.98
CA PHE A 181 0.70 8.96 5.10
C PHE A 181 1.17 9.86 6.25
N LEU A 182 0.61 11.06 6.38
CA LEU A 182 1.07 12.05 7.34
C LEU A 182 0.60 11.76 8.78
N PHE A 183 -0.62 11.26 8.95
CA PHE A 183 -1.24 11.12 10.27
C PHE A 183 -1.20 9.71 10.85
N SER A 184 -0.66 8.72 10.14
CA SER A 184 -0.58 7.33 10.64
C SER A 184 0.63 7.04 11.54
N GLY A 185 1.24 8.07 12.14
CA GLY A 185 2.34 7.88 13.08
C GLY A 185 3.69 7.52 12.46
N ILE A 186 3.86 7.70 11.13
CA ILE A 186 5.13 7.43 10.45
C ILE A 186 6.21 8.40 10.91
N PHE A 187 5.91 9.71 10.91
CA PHE A 187 6.87 10.77 11.19
C PHE A 187 6.96 11.15 12.66
N PHE A 188 5.85 11.07 13.39
CA PHE A 188 5.74 11.50 14.77
C PHE A 188 4.93 10.50 15.58
N PRO A 189 5.22 10.31 16.88
CA PRO A 189 4.34 9.53 17.74
C PRO A 189 2.94 10.12 17.78
N ILE A 190 1.92 9.28 17.65
CA ILE A 190 0.52 9.73 17.63
C ILE A 190 0.15 10.46 18.94
N ASP A 191 0.77 10.08 20.04
CA ASP A 191 0.55 10.67 21.37
C ASP A 191 1.00 12.13 21.49
N THR A 192 1.86 12.60 20.59
CA THR A 192 2.31 14.01 20.55
C THR A 192 1.36 14.91 19.78
N LEU A 193 0.38 14.35 19.07
CA LEU A 193 -0.59 15.10 18.29
C LEU A 193 -1.69 15.70 19.17
N PRO A 194 -2.28 16.87 18.79
CA PRO A 194 -3.46 17.40 19.43
C PRO A 194 -4.58 16.36 19.51
N GLU A 195 -5.38 16.37 20.58
CA GLU A 195 -6.35 15.32 20.90
C GLU A 195 -7.31 14.99 19.74
N TRP A 196 -7.81 16.00 19.03
CA TRP A 196 -8.71 15.79 17.89
C TRP A 196 -8.03 15.11 16.71
N ILE A 197 -6.73 15.40 16.44
CA ILE A 197 -5.96 14.72 15.38
C ILE A 197 -5.62 13.29 15.83
N ARG A 198 -5.26 13.12 17.11
CA ARG A 198 -4.96 11.81 17.68
C ARG A 198 -6.13 10.84 17.52
N HIS A 199 -7.34 11.28 17.81
CA HIS A 199 -8.53 10.47 17.57
C HIS A 199 -8.68 10.04 16.10
N ILE A 200 -8.47 10.93 15.16
CA ILE A 200 -8.51 10.60 13.73
C ILE A 200 -7.41 9.58 13.39
N ALA A 201 -6.18 9.83 13.84
CA ALA A 201 -5.02 8.98 13.57
C ALA A 201 -5.19 7.54 14.06
N LEU A 202 -5.80 7.34 15.24
CA LEU A 202 -6.05 6.01 15.82
C LEU A 202 -7.01 5.16 14.98
N TYR A 203 -7.93 5.78 14.23
CA TYR A 203 -8.86 5.08 13.34
C TYR A 203 -8.34 4.90 11.92
N MET A 204 -7.14 5.43 11.61
CA MET A 204 -6.56 5.24 10.28
C MET A 204 -6.07 3.81 10.07
N PRO A 205 -6.41 3.17 8.94
CA PRO A 205 -6.01 1.79 8.66
C PRO A 205 -4.50 1.55 8.67
N LEU A 206 -3.73 2.54 8.26
CA LEU A 206 -2.28 2.46 8.19
C LEU A 206 -1.61 2.46 9.58
N THR A 207 -2.23 3.09 10.58
CA THR A 207 -1.67 3.24 11.93
C THR A 207 -1.28 1.91 12.58
N PRO A 208 -2.18 0.92 12.76
CA PRO A 208 -1.80 -0.34 13.39
C PRO A 208 -0.74 -1.11 12.58
N MET A 209 -0.70 -0.92 11.28
CA MET A 209 0.29 -1.55 10.40
C MET A 209 1.69 -0.96 10.63
N VAL A 210 1.78 0.37 10.79
CA VAL A 210 3.02 1.08 11.15
C VAL A 210 3.51 0.66 12.53
N ASP A 211 2.60 0.57 13.51
CA ASP A 211 2.94 0.16 14.87
C ASP A 211 3.44 -1.29 14.90
N LEU A 212 2.78 -2.21 14.17
CA LEU A 212 3.24 -3.60 14.06
C LEU A 212 4.65 -3.69 13.46
N ALA A 213 4.93 -2.94 12.38
CA ALA A 213 6.24 -2.94 11.76
C ALA A 213 7.32 -2.36 12.68
N ARG A 214 7.00 -1.30 13.40
CA ARG A 214 7.93 -0.65 14.36
C ARG A 214 8.21 -1.54 15.56
N MET A 215 7.18 -2.08 16.20
CA MET A 215 7.33 -2.94 17.38
C MET A 215 8.09 -4.23 17.02
N SER A 216 7.76 -4.86 15.89
CA SER A 216 8.46 -6.05 15.44
C SER A 216 9.94 -5.78 15.12
N ASN A 217 10.29 -4.61 14.58
CA ASN A 217 11.69 -4.22 14.36
C ASN A 217 12.46 -4.03 15.67
N ASN A 218 11.78 -3.59 16.74
CA ASN A 218 12.35 -3.45 18.08
C ASN A 218 12.35 -4.77 18.88
N GLY A 219 11.99 -5.89 18.27
CA GLY A 219 11.96 -7.19 18.92
C GLY A 219 10.73 -7.45 19.82
N ILE A 220 9.69 -6.62 19.70
CA ILE A 220 8.47 -6.72 20.49
C ILE A 220 7.33 -7.21 19.58
N MET A 221 6.64 -8.26 20.04
CA MET A 221 5.45 -8.76 19.34
C MET A 221 4.19 -8.07 19.90
N ASP A 222 3.62 -7.17 19.11
CA ASP A 222 2.35 -6.51 19.42
C ASP A 222 1.19 -7.26 18.78
N TYR A 223 0.51 -8.10 19.57
CA TYR A 223 -0.64 -8.88 19.10
C TYR A 223 -1.86 -8.00 18.78
N ASN A 224 -2.03 -6.86 19.47
CA ASN A 224 -3.13 -5.94 19.20
C ASN A 224 -2.93 -5.26 17.83
N ALA A 225 -1.74 -4.75 17.56
CA ALA A 225 -1.40 -4.18 16.26
C ALA A 225 -1.52 -5.22 15.14
N LEU A 226 -1.13 -6.48 15.38
CA LEU A 226 -1.30 -7.58 14.42
C LEU A 226 -2.78 -7.83 14.11
N VAL A 227 -3.63 -7.98 15.12
CA VAL A 227 -5.07 -8.23 14.94
C VAL A 227 -5.74 -7.05 14.24
N LEU A 228 -5.43 -5.83 14.65
CA LEU A 228 -5.98 -4.62 14.01
C LEU A 228 -5.53 -4.51 12.54
N SER A 229 -4.26 -4.80 12.24
CA SER A 229 -3.76 -4.83 10.86
C SER A 229 -4.54 -5.82 10.00
N ILE A 230 -4.80 -7.02 10.51
CA ILE A 230 -5.60 -8.04 9.80
C ILE A 230 -7.03 -7.54 9.59
N ILE A 231 -7.68 -6.99 10.62
CA ILE A 231 -9.04 -6.45 10.52
C ILE A 231 -9.11 -5.35 9.44
N MET A 232 -8.16 -4.41 9.44
CA MET A 232 -8.11 -3.34 8.43
C MET A 232 -7.87 -3.89 7.03
N GLY A 233 -6.98 -4.87 6.87
CA GLY A 233 -6.77 -5.54 5.59
C GLY A 233 -8.01 -6.27 5.07
N LEU A 234 -8.80 -6.89 5.96
CA LEU A 234 -10.05 -7.57 5.60
C LEU A 234 -11.14 -6.62 5.08
N LEU A 235 -11.07 -5.31 5.37
CA LEU A 235 -11.92 -4.30 4.75
C LEU A 235 -11.72 -4.21 3.23
N SER A 236 -10.65 -4.78 2.69
CA SER A 236 -10.47 -4.94 1.24
C SER A 236 -11.59 -5.76 0.58
N ILE A 237 -12.21 -6.69 1.31
CA ILE A 237 -13.27 -7.56 0.78
C ILE A 237 -14.52 -6.74 0.39
N PRO A 238 -15.18 -5.98 1.30
CA PRO A 238 -16.32 -5.16 0.92
C PRO A 238 -15.94 -4.08 -0.10
N MET A 239 -14.73 -3.50 -0.02
CA MET A 239 -14.25 -2.53 -1.03
C MET A 239 -14.10 -3.18 -2.41
N GLY A 240 -13.59 -4.40 -2.49
CA GLY A 240 -13.50 -5.17 -3.73
C GLY A 240 -14.87 -5.45 -4.35
N ILE A 241 -15.89 -5.73 -3.53
CA ILE A 241 -17.28 -5.90 -4.00
C ILE A 241 -17.85 -4.59 -4.53
N ILE A 242 -17.59 -3.47 -3.83
CA ILE A 242 -18.04 -2.14 -4.25
C ILE A 242 -17.36 -1.77 -5.57
N SER A 243 -16.04 -1.94 -5.69
CA SER A 243 -15.29 -1.64 -6.91
C SER A 243 -15.80 -2.44 -8.11
N TYR A 244 -16.06 -3.74 -7.92
CA TYR A 244 -16.67 -4.59 -8.95
C TYR A 244 -18.02 -4.03 -9.43
N LYS A 245 -18.92 -3.67 -8.50
CA LYS A 245 -20.24 -3.12 -8.85
C LYS A 245 -20.14 -1.82 -9.65
N LEU A 246 -19.25 -0.92 -9.24
CA LEU A 246 -19.01 0.37 -9.90
C LEU A 246 -18.44 0.18 -11.31
N ILE A 247 -17.41 -0.65 -11.44
CA ILE A 247 -16.76 -0.94 -12.72
C ILE A 247 -17.74 -1.67 -13.66
N LYS A 248 -18.54 -2.60 -13.12
CA LYS A 248 -19.58 -3.29 -13.89
C LYS A 248 -20.60 -2.30 -14.48
N LYS A 249 -21.12 -1.38 -13.67
CA LYS A 249 -22.07 -0.35 -14.14
C LYS A 249 -21.49 0.53 -15.24
N ARG A 250 -20.17 0.68 -15.27
CA ARG A 250 -19.48 1.49 -16.27
C ARG A 250 -19.20 0.78 -17.58
N LEU A 251 -18.81 -0.49 -17.53
CA LEU A 251 -18.42 -1.28 -18.71
C LEU A 251 -19.59 -2.00 -19.35
N ILE A 252 -20.56 -2.41 -18.56
CA ILE A 252 -21.74 -3.16 -19.02
C ILE A 252 -22.95 -2.24 -18.84
N LYS A 253 -23.21 -1.46 -19.89
CA LYS A 253 -24.42 -0.64 -20.02
C LYS A 253 -25.61 -1.49 -20.47
#